data_f624b34be39e1487511acd74a752d987
#
_entry.id   f624b34be39e1487511acd74a752d987
#
_cell.length_a   1.000
_cell.length_b   1.000
_cell.length_c   1.000
_cell.angle_alpha   90.00
_cell.angle_beta   90.00
_cell.angle_gamma   90.00
#
_symmetry.space_group_name_H-M   'P 1'
#
loop_
_entity.id
_entity.type
_entity.pdbx_description
1 polymer ?
#
loop_
_entity_poly.entity_id
_entity_poly.type
_entity_poly.pdbx_seq_one_letter_code
_entity_poly.pdbx_strand_id
1 'polypeptide(L)'
;MDAAPPATPEELDAYERVIEEWLAAQLEENPSVEAFERDRDSGDRRWIVRVAGEEKAHFSVWFHLRQRTLHVETYVMPAPEENHAQFYEHLLRRNLNLGGFTFAIGAEDAIFLISQIPVGRITNDELDRLLGSTYAYVEQCFRPAMRIGFASRFKG
;
A
#
# COMPACT_ATOMS: atom_id res chain seq x y z
N MET A 1 11.03 17.49 17.30
CA MET A 1 10.65 17.69 15.90
C MET A 1 9.19 18.13 15.83
N ASP A 2 8.96 19.26 15.23
CA ASP A 2 7.60 19.81 15.17
C ASP A 2 6.80 19.11 14.09
N ALA A 3 5.60 18.64 14.47
CA ALA A 3 4.68 18.12 13.49
C ALA A 3 4.11 19.28 12.66
N ALA A 4 3.93 19.08 11.36
CA ALA A 4 3.24 20.05 10.54
C ALA A 4 1.83 20.28 11.07
N PRO A 5 1.29 21.51 10.97
CA PRO A 5 -0.09 21.74 11.38
C PRO A 5 -1.05 20.92 10.52
N PRO A 6 -2.23 20.59 11.06
CA PRO A 6 -3.23 19.86 10.25
C PRO A 6 -3.68 20.71 9.06
N ALA A 7 -3.92 20.07 7.94
CA ALA A 7 -4.45 20.73 6.75
C ALA A 7 -5.88 21.19 7.01
N THR A 8 -6.25 22.32 6.43
CA THR A 8 -7.62 22.82 6.48
C THR A 8 -8.53 21.99 5.57
N PRO A 9 -9.86 22.02 5.77
CA PRO A 9 -10.78 21.35 4.85
C PRO A 9 -10.58 21.77 3.38
N GLU A 10 -10.29 23.03 3.12
CA GLU A 10 -10.06 23.56 1.77
C GLU A 10 -8.76 22.99 1.18
N GLU A 11 -7.70 22.88 1.99
CA GLU A 11 -6.46 22.25 1.57
C GLU A 11 -6.65 20.76 1.28
N LEU A 12 -7.41 20.06 2.12
CA LEU A 12 -7.73 18.66 1.89
C LEU A 12 -8.56 18.46 0.60
N ASP A 13 -9.51 19.35 0.33
CA ASP A 13 -10.25 19.32 -0.92
C ASP A 13 -9.33 19.45 -2.13
N ALA A 14 -8.31 20.31 -2.03
CA ALA A 14 -7.32 20.48 -3.09
C ALA A 14 -6.49 19.22 -3.29
N TYR A 15 -6.05 18.57 -2.19
CA TYR A 15 -5.33 17.30 -2.27
C TYR A 15 -6.19 16.17 -2.84
N GLU A 16 -7.48 16.12 -2.51
CA GLU A 16 -8.41 15.17 -3.11
C GLU A 16 -8.41 15.29 -4.64
N ARG A 17 -8.46 16.51 -5.15
CA ARG A 17 -8.46 16.75 -6.59
C ARG A 17 -7.19 16.23 -7.24
N VAL A 18 -6.04 16.48 -6.61
CA VAL A 18 -4.75 15.96 -7.09
C VAL A 18 -4.78 14.45 -7.17
N ILE A 19 -5.23 13.79 -6.09
CA ILE A 19 -5.29 12.33 -6.01
C ILE A 19 -6.25 11.77 -7.06
N GLU A 20 -7.44 12.33 -7.19
CA GLU A 20 -8.44 11.82 -8.13
C GLU A 20 -8.02 12.01 -9.59
N GLU A 21 -7.40 13.14 -9.92
CA GLU A 21 -6.84 13.36 -11.26
C GLU A 21 -5.71 12.39 -11.55
N TRP A 22 -4.83 12.16 -10.57
CA TRP A 22 -3.75 11.20 -10.69
C TRP A 22 -4.28 9.78 -10.89
N LEU A 23 -5.30 9.37 -10.12
CA LEU A 23 -5.92 8.05 -10.26
C LEU A 23 -6.55 7.86 -11.64
N ALA A 24 -7.23 8.88 -12.16
CA ALA A 24 -7.80 8.83 -13.50
C ALA A 24 -6.71 8.64 -14.57
N ALA A 25 -5.59 9.32 -14.42
CA ALA A 25 -4.45 9.16 -15.33
C ALA A 25 -3.83 7.76 -15.21
N GLN A 26 -3.70 7.22 -14.00
CA GLN A 26 -3.20 5.87 -13.78
C GLN A 26 -4.08 4.84 -14.47
N LEU A 27 -5.39 4.97 -14.38
CA LEU A 27 -6.31 4.03 -15.01
C LEU A 27 -6.14 4.00 -16.53
N GLU A 28 -5.85 5.13 -17.15
CA GLU A 28 -5.66 5.22 -18.60
C GLU A 28 -4.26 4.78 -19.03
N GLU A 29 -3.23 5.12 -18.26
CA GLU A 29 -1.83 5.02 -18.71
C GLU A 29 -1.07 3.82 -18.11
N ASN A 30 -1.49 3.34 -16.93
CA ASN A 30 -0.79 2.27 -16.24
C ASN A 30 -1.52 0.94 -16.44
N PRO A 31 -0.99 0.01 -17.25
CA PRO A 31 -1.68 -1.25 -17.54
C PRO A 31 -1.86 -2.15 -16.31
N SER A 32 -1.11 -1.92 -15.23
CA SER A 32 -1.27 -2.68 -13.98
C SER A 32 -2.46 -2.20 -13.16
N VAL A 33 -2.96 -0.99 -13.41
CA VAL A 33 -4.13 -0.45 -12.68
C VAL A 33 -5.39 -0.86 -13.42
N GLU A 34 -6.20 -1.70 -12.78
CA GLU A 34 -7.42 -2.24 -13.38
C GLU A 34 -8.64 -1.37 -13.09
N ALA A 35 -8.70 -0.78 -11.90
CA ALA A 35 -9.84 0.03 -11.47
C ALA A 35 -9.45 0.85 -10.24
N PHE A 36 -10.21 1.91 -9.98
CA PHE A 36 -10.17 2.58 -8.70
C PHE A 36 -11.56 3.08 -8.35
N GLU A 37 -11.81 3.28 -7.06
CA GLU A 37 -13.04 3.92 -6.60
C GLU A 37 -12.81 4.62 -5.28
N ARG A 38 -13.61 5.62 -5.01
CA ARG A 38 -13.62 6.27 -3.72
C ARG A 38 -14.54 5.51 -2.77
N ASP A 39 -14.06 5.24 -1.55
CA ASP A 39 -14.89 4.69 -0.49
C ASP A 39 -15.78 5.80 0.05
N ARG A 40 -17.07 5.75 -0.26
CA ARG A 40 -18.03 6.76 0.15
C ARG A 40 -18.81 6.40 1.42
N ASP A 41 -18.65 5.15 1.87
CA ASP A 41 -19.42 4.65 3.00
C ASP A 41 -18.90 5.15 4.35
N SER A 42 -17.60 5.37 4.46
CA SER A 42 -16.96 5.77 5.71
C SER A 42 -17.06 7.27 6.01
N GLY A 43 -17.33 8.09 5.00
CA GLY A 43 -17.22 9.55 5.12
C GLY A 43 -15.78 10.04 5.11
N ASP A 44 -14.82 9.16 5.14
CA ASP A 44 -13.40 9.49 5.09
C ASP A 44 -12.94 9.74 3.65
N ARG A 45 -11.78 10.36 3.50
CA ARG A 45 -11.16 10.61 2.21
C ARG A 45 -10.28 9.42 1.84
N ARG A 46 -10.91 8.37 1.31
CA ARG A 46 -10.27 7.09 1.04
C ARG A 46 -10.56 6.61 -0.37
N TRP A 47 -9.55 6.02 -0.99
CA TRP A 47 -9.67 5.42 -2.33
C TRP A 47 -9.05 4.04 -2.32
N ILE A 48 -9.64 3.14 -3.10
CA ILE A 48 -9.10 1.80 -3.31
C ILE A 48 -8.68 1.68 -4.78
N VAL A 49 -7.47 1.17 -5.01
CA VAL A 49 -6.93 0.94 -6.35
C VAL A 49 -6.71 -0.55 -6.53
N ARG A 50 -7.33 -1.14 -7.54
CA ARG A 50 -7.12 -2.53 -7.87
C ARG A 50 -5.97 -2.67 -8.83
N VAL A 51 -4.99 -3.49 -8.45
CA VAL A 51 -3.73 -3.67 -9.19
C VAL A 51 -3.58 -5.12 -9.60
N ALA A 52 -3.17 -5.35 -10.86
CA ALA A 52 -2.79 -6.67 -11.35
C ALA A 52 -1.28 -6.82 -11.25
N GLY A 53 -0.82 -7.88 -10.59
CA GLY A 53 0.58 -8.21 -10.47
C GLY A 53 0.93 -9.46 -11.26
N GLU A 54 2.21 -9.81 -11.29
CA GLU A 54 2.69 -11.04 -11.93
C GLU A 54 2.83 -12.16 -10.90
N GLU A 55 3.50 -11.88 -9.78
CA GLU A 55 3.69 -12.85 -8.71
C GLU A 55 2.44 -13.01 -7.85
N LYS A 56 1.82 -11.90 -7.50
CA LYS A 56 0.51 -11.85 -6.89
C LYS A 56 -0.47 -11.33 -7.92
N ALA A 57 -1.43 -12.18 -8.32
CA ALA A 57 -2.30 -11.90 -9.46
C ALA A 57 -3.07 -10.59 -9.32
N HIS A 58 -3.64 -10.34 -8.14
CA HIS A 58 -4.41 -9.13 -7.87
C HIS A 58 -4.21 -8.70 -6.44
N PHE A 59 -4.13 -7.38 -6.22
CA PHE A 59 -4.15 -6.82 -4.88
C PHE A 59 -4.76 -5.42 -4.91
N SER A 60 -5.23 -4.98 -3.76
CA SER A 60 -5.84 -3.66 -3.62
C SER A 60 -4.94 -2.76 -2.78
N VAL A 61 -4.76 -1.53 -3.26
CA VAL A 61 -3.97 -0.52 -2.55
C VAL A 61 -4.93 0.55 -2.06
N TRP A 62 -4.91 0.80 -0.76
CA TRP A 62 -5.73 1.83 -0.14
C TRP A 62 -4.92 3.10 0.06
N PHE A 63 -5.51 4.23 -0.32
CA PHE A 63 -4.99 5.56 -0.04
C PHE A 63 -5.98 6.24 0.91
N HIS A 64 -5.48 6.68 2.05
CA HIS A 64 -6.31 7.34 3.07
C HIS A 64 -5.72 8.71 3.39
N LEU A 65 -6.40 9.76 2.95
CA LEU A 65 -6.00 11.14 3.18
C LEU A 65 -6.54 11.59 4.54
N ARG A 66 -5.62 11.85 5.47
CA ARG A 66 -5.90 12.36 6.80
C ARG A 66 -5.47 13.81 6.89
N GLN A 67 -5.65 14.42 8.05
CA GLN A 67 -5.35 15.85 8.22
C GLN A 67 -3.88 16.21 8.05
N ARG A 68 -2.97 15.29 8.41
CA ARG A 68 -1.52 15.54 8.37
C ARG A 68 -0.77 14.65 7.43
N THR A 69 -1.33 13.50 7.11
CA THR A 69 -0.64 12.45 6.35
C THR A 69 -1.55 11.82 5.32
N LEU A 70 -0.94 11.31 4.27
CA LEU A 70 -1.57 10.36 3.35
C LEU A 70 -1.04 8.98 3.70
N HIS A 71 -1.92 8.07 4.08
CA HIS A 71 -1.58 6.68 4.36
C HIS A 71 -1.80 5.82 3.14
N VAL A 72 -0.90 4.87 2.93
CA VAL A 72 -0.98 3.87 1.87
C VAL A 72 -0.85 2.51 2.52
N GLU A 73 -1.76 1.59 2.20
CA GLU A 73 -1.65 0.23 2.70
C GLU A 73 -2.17 -0.79 1.70
N THR A 74 -1.61 -1.97 1.73
CA THR A 74 -2.11 -3.11 0.95
C THR A 74 -2.01 -4.39 1.77
N TYR A 75 -3.03 -5.23 1.67
CA TYR A 75 -3.01 -6.59 2.19
C TYR A 75 -2.10 -7.42 1.29
N VAL A 76 -1.14 -8.11 1.88
CA VAL A 76 -0.18 -8.91 1.11
C VAL A 76 -0.53 -10.40 1.17
N MET A 77 -0.75 -10.94 2.36
CA MET A 77 -1.08 -12.35 2.54
C MET A 77 -1.64 -12.60 3.94
N PRO A 78 -2.34 -13.73 4.15
CA PRO A 78 -2.84 -14.06 5.48
C PRO A 78 -1.69 -14.42 6.43
N ALA A 79 -2.02 -14.62 7.70
CA ALA A 79 -1.06 -15.12 8.70
C ALA A 79 -0.44 -16.42 8.22
N PRO A 80 0.85 -16.66 8.50
CA PRO A 80 1.50 -17.90 8.07
C PRO A 80 0.88 -19.12 8.77
N GLU A 81 0.86 -20.24 8.06
CA GLU A 81 0.34 -21.50 8.60
C GLU A 81 1.45 -22.32 9.25
N GLU A 82 2.70 -22.09 8.88
CA GLU A 82 3.86 -22.82 9.37
C GLU A 82 5.11 -21.95 9.31
N ASN A 83 6.19 -22.40 9.96
CA ASN A 83 7.48 -21.69 9.98
C ASN A 83 7.36 -20.23 10.43
N HIS A 84 6.56 -19.99 11.46
CA HIS A 84 6.21 -18.65 11.92
C HIS A 84 7.44 -17.78 12.21
N ALA A 85 8.39 -18.29 12.98
CA ALA A 85 9.59 -17.53 13.35
C ALA A 85 10.41 -17.15 12.11
N GLN A 86 10.64 -18.10 11.23
CA GLN A 86 11.41 -17.89 9.99
C GLN A 86 10.67 -16.91 9.07
N PHE A 87 9.35 -17.02 8.99
CA PHE A 87 8.52 -16.15 8.18
C PHE A 87 8.62 -14.69 8.65
N TYR A 88 8.42 -14.45 9.95
CA TYR A 88 8.49 -13.09 10.49
C TYR A 88 9.92 -12.53 10.44
N GLU A 89 10.93 -13.35 10.65
CA GLU A 89 12.33 -12.93 10.52
C GLU A 89 12.60 -12.45 9.09
N HIS A 90 12.11 -13.20 8.09
CA HIS A 90 12.25 -12.83 6.69
C HIS A 90 11.67 -11.44 6.40
N LEU A 91 10.45 -11.18 6.89
CA LEU A 91 9.80 -9.89 6.69
C LEU A 91 10.50 -8.75 7.42
N LEU A 92 10.92 -8.98 8.67
CA LEU A 92 11.64 -7.96 9.44
C LEU A 92 12.97 -7.59 8.79
N ARG A 93 13.68 -8.57 8.23
CA ARG A 93 14.93 -8.29 7.52
C ARG A 93 14.69 -7.49 6.24
N ARG A 94 13.60 -7.77 5.53
CA ARG A 94 13.23 -6.99 4.35
C ARG A 94 12.96 -5.52 4.69
N ASN A 95 12.38 -5.26 5.84
CA ASN A 95 12.06 -3.89 6.28
C ASN A 95 13.28 -2.97 6.34
N LEU A 96 14.49 -3.53 6.47
CA LEU A 96 15.71 -2.72 6.48
C LEU A 96 15.94 -1.98 5.16
N ASN A 97 15.42 -2.51 4.06
CA ASN A 97 15.74 -2.01 2.71
C ASN A 97 14.52 -1.44 1.99
N LEU A 98 13.44 -1.16 2.70
CA LEU A 98 12.24 -0.59 2.11
C LEU A 98 12.22 0.93 2.36
N GLY A 99 12.16 1.70 1.27
CA GLY A 99 12.18 3.15 1.35
C GLY A 99 10.87 3.75 1.85
N GLY A 100 10.75 3.93 3.15
CA GLY A 100 9.55 4.51 3.76
C GLY A 100 8.37 3.55 3.86
N PHE A 101 8.57 2.26 3.54
CA PHE A 101 7.54 1.24 3.67
C PHE A 101 7.92 0.25 4.76
N THR A 102 6.92 -0.44 5.30
CA THR A 102 7.10 -1.42 6.37
C THR A 102 6.09 -2.55 6.21
N PHE A 103 6.56 -3.80 6.29
CA PHE A 103 5.67 -4.92 6.47
C PHE A 103 5.22 -4.96 7.93
N ALA A 104 3.93 -5.19 8.13
CA ALA A 104 3.34 -5.17 9.47
C ALA A 104 2.28 -6.27 9.59
N ILE A 105 2.04 -6.69 10.82
CA ILE A 105 0.94 -7.59 11.15
C ILE A 105 -0.26 -6.70 11.45
N GLY A 106 -1.33 -6.89 10.71
CA GLY A 106 -2.57 -6.12 10.87
C GLY A 106 -3.75 -6.97 11.30
N ALA A 107 -4.93 -6.58 10.86
CA ALA A 107 -6.16 -7.28 11.20
C ALA A 107 -6.08 -8.77 10.84
N GLU A 108 -6.63 -9.62 11.71
CA GLU A 108 -6.65 -11.08 11.54
C GLU A 108 -5.25 -11.69 11.44
N ASP A 109 -4.25 -11.01 12.00
CA ASP A 109 -2.83 -11.38 11.93
C ASP A 109 -2.29 -11.46 10.49
N ALA A 110 -3.00 -10.89 9.54
CA ALA A 110 -2.56 -10.83 8.15
C ALA A 110 -1.38 -9.87 7.97
N ILE A 111 -0.64 -10.06 6.90
CA ILE A 111 0.52 -9.24 6.57
C ILE A 111 0.08 -8.11 5.65
N PHE A 112 0.42 -6.89 6.06
CA PHE A 112 0.19 -5.66 5.29
C PHE A 112 1.52 -5.00 4.95
N LEU A 113 1.54 -4.28 3.85
CA LEU A 113 2.62 -3.36 3.52
C LEU A 113 2.04 -1.95 3.67
N ILE A 114 2.69 -1.12 4.48
CA ILE A 114 2.19 0.20 4.85
C ILE A 114 3.23 1.28 4.61
N SER A 115 2.74 2.50 4.35
CA SER A 115 3.57 3.70 4.23
C SER A 115 2.73 4.92 4.55
N GLN A 116 3.39 6.03 4.77
CA GLN A 116 2.72 7.33 4.90
C GLN A 116 3.67 8.44 4.50
N ILE A 117 3.09 9.54 4.01
CA ILE A 117 3.82 10.77 3.72
C ILE A 117 3.06 11.95 4.32
N PRO A 118 3.76 13.05 4.64
CA PRO A 118 3.07 14.29 5.01
C PRO A 118 2.22 14.80 3.86
N VAL A 119 1.06 15.42 4.16
CA VAL A 119 0.16 15.95 3.12
C VAL A 119 0.87 16.97 2.22
N GLY A 120 1.81 17.74 2.76
CA GLY A 120 2.57 18.73 1.98
C GLY A 120 3.46 18.13 0.90
N ARG A 121 3.64 16.81 0.90
CA ARG A 121 4.44 16.10 -0.10
C ARG A 121 3.60 15.47 -1.21
N ILE A 122 2.29 15.62 -1.17
CA ILE A 122 1.40 15.03 -2.18
C ILE A 122 1.60 15.75 -3.51
N THR A 123 2.25 15.06 -4.45
CA THR A 123 2.44 15.47 -5.84
C THR A 123 2.24 14.24 -6.72
N ASN A 124 2.08 14.43 -8.02
CA ASN A 124 1.99 13.32 -8.96
C ASN A 124 3.21 12.40 -8.88
N ASP A 125 4.41 12.98 -8.80
CA ASP A 125 5.65 12.19 -8.70
C ASP A 125 5.70 11.35 -7.42
N GLU A 126 5.28 11.94 -6.30
CA GLU A 126 5.26 11.22 -5.03
C GLU A 126 4.20 10.11 -5.01
N LEU A 127 3.04 10.38 -5.61
CA LEU A 127 2.00 9.36 -5.77
C LEU A 127 2.47 8.21 -6.67
N ASP A 128 3.18 8.53 -7.77
CA ASP A 128 3.80 7.52 -8.63
C ASP A 128 4.78 6.66 -7.84
N ARG A 129 5.62 7.30 -7.01
CA ARG A 129 6.58 6.59 -6.17
C ARG A 129 5.88 5.66 -5.18
N LEU A 130 4.83 6.12 -4.54
CA LEU A 130 4.08 5.31 -3.57
C LEU A 130 3.46 4.08 -4.23
N LEU A 131 2.79 4.25 -5.36
CA LEU A 131 2.15 3.13 -6.05
C LEU A 131 3.20 2.18 -6.64
N GLY A 132 4.23 2.72 -7.29
CA GLY A 132 5.30 1.91 -7.88
C GLY A 132 6.09 1.12 -6.85
N SER A 133 6.39 1.73 -5.71
CA SER A 133 7.08 1.04 -4.60
C SER A 133 6.21 -0.04 -3.98
N THR A 134 4.91 0.24 -3.80
CA THR A 134 3.96 -0.76 -3.31
C THR A 134 3.96 -1.98 -4.23
N TYR A 135 3.83 -1.75 -5.53
CA TYR A 135 3.87 -2.81 -6.54
C TYR A 135 5.17 -3.63 -6.45
N ALA A 136 6.30 -2.95 -6.49
CA ALA A 136 7.62 -3.61 -6.49
C ALA A 136 7.83 -4.44 -5.23
N TYR A 137 7.52 -3.90 -4.05
CA TYR A 137 7.75 -4.60 -2.79
C TYR A 137 6.81 -5.78 -2.59
N VAL A 138 5.55 -5.67 -3.00
CA VAL A 138 4.61 -6.80 -2.97
C VAL A 138 5.12 -7.91 -3.88
N GLU A 139 5.50 -7.58 -5.11
CA GLU A 139 5.98 -8.56 -6.09
C GLU A 139 7.25 -9.26 -5.65
N GLN A 140 8.19 -8.52 -5.04
CA GLN A 140 9.45 -9.09 -4.55
C GLN A 140 9.24 -9.98 -3.33
N CYS A 141 8.28 -9.65 -2.48
CA CYS A 141 8.06 -10.36 -1.21
C CYS A 141 7.16 -11.59 -1.35
N PHE A 142 6.18 -11.54 -2.24
CA PHE A 142 5.05 -12.49 -2.22
C PHE A 142 5.49 -13.96 -2.27
N ARG A 143 6.18 -14.38 -3.32
CA ARG A 143 6.59 -15.79 -3.46
C ARG A 143 7.57 -16.25 -2.39
N PRO A 144 8.65 -15.52 -2.08
CA PRO A 144 9.56 -15.95 -1.03
C PRO A 144 8.88 -16.14 0.33
N ALA A 145 7.98 -15.22 0.70
CA ALA A 145 7.24 -15.31 1.96
C ALA A 145 6.26 -16.49 1.93
N MET A 146 5.56 -16.71 0.82
CA MET A 146 4.64 -17.84 0.68
C MET A 146 5.36 -19.18 0.79
N ARG A 147 6.56 -19.30 0.23
CA ARG A 147 7.36 -20.52 0.33
C ARG A 147 7.74 -20.87 1.77
N ILE A 148 7.89 -19.87 2.62
CA ILE A 148 8.21 -20.07 4.04
C ILE A 148 6.94 -20.37 4.84
N GLY A 149 5.97 -19.46 4.80
CA GLY A 149 4.78 -19.51 5.65
C GLY A 149 3.72 -20.49 5.23
N PHE A 150 3.76 -20.93 3.97
CA PHE A 150 2.76 -21.83 3.38
C PHE A 150 3.45 -22.95 2.59
N ALA A 151 4.59 -23.41 3.10
CA ALA A 151 5.46 -24.36 2.41
C ALA A 151 4.73 -25.63 1.98
N SER A 152 3.80 -26.13 2.79
CA SER A 152 3.05 -27.35 2.48
C SER A 152 2.05 -27.18 1.35
N ARG A 153 1.63 -25.95 1.06
CA ARG A 153 0.67 -25.64 0.00
C ARG A 153 1.30 -25.04 -1.23
N PHE A 154 2.40 -24.31 -1.03
CA PHE A 154 2.99 -23.51 -2.09
C PHE A 154 4.09 -24.28 -2.80
N LYS A 155 3.89 -24.58 -4.08
CA LYS A 155 4.80 -25.37 -4.90
C LYS A 155 5.35 -24.58 -6.09
N GLY A 156 5.25 -23.27 -6.07
CA GLY A 156 5.66 -22.44 -7.20
C GLY A 156 7.04 -21.82 -7.16
#